data_6227557ce2a51c58c23b99f633bb896f
#
_entry.id   6227557ce2a51c58c23b99f633bb896f
#
_cell.length_a   1.000
_cell.length_b   1.000
_cell.length_c   1.000
_cell.angle_alpha   90.00
_cell.angle_beta   90.00
_cell.angle_gamma   90.00
#
_symmetry.space_group_name_H-M   'P 1'
#
loop_
_entity.id
_entity.type
_entity.pdbx_description
1 polymer ?
#
loop_
_entity_poly.entity_id
_entity_poly.type
_entity_poly.pdbx_seq_one_letter_code
_entity_poly.pdbx_strand_id
1 'polypeptide(L)'
;DIIDAVYEVVFFSSNPNPSDKSFSFTIGDANYLPSTGHYYVYFEQIGITWIQAQQAAENSNYYGLQGYLVTILSEEENQISAEQAGGAGWIGASDQGIEGNWNWITGPEGLENAGTGLPFWVGQGPETGGGPVNGMYSNWNNNPSEPNQAGDEDYAHITDDSIGLVGSWNDLTNTGASSGPYQPKGYVVEYGGMPGDPELNLSSSTNLSAPPTVTVEPFFGVDCALISMSASSDDEDGSVYWFEAENGGDSIFYGTSFEPGTLEAGNYSYWVSPFENGECDTYNRIEIQAV
;
A
#
# COMPACT_ATOMS: atom_id res chain seq x y z
N ASP A 1 -4.01 30.56 -1.07
CA ASP A 1 -2.61 30.23 -0.72
C ASP A 1 -2.44 28.72 -0.56
N ILE A 2 -1.27 28.23 -0.13
CA ILE A 2 -1.02 26.78 0.04
C ILE A 2 -1.99 26.19 1.08
N ILE A 3 -2.27 26.91 2.14
CA ILE A 3 -3.18 26.47 3.21
C ILE A 3 -4.60 26.32 2.66
N ASP A 4 -5.07 27.30 1.87
CA ASP A 4 -6.39 27.21 1.23
C ASP A 4 -6.47 26.01 0.29
N ALA A 5 -5.41 25.74 -0.48
CA ALA A 5 -5.35 24.57 -1.36
C ALA A 5 -5.43 23.23 -0.60
N VAL A 6 -4.79 23.13 0.56
CA VAL A 6 -4.86 21.92 1.41
C VAL A 6 -6.29 21.70 1.94
N TYR A 7 -7.02 22.75 2.30
CA TYR A 7 -8.40 22.64 2.75
C TYR A 7 -9.39 22.24 1.65
N GLU A 8 -9.00 22.35 0.38
CA GLU A 8 -9.83 21.96 -0.77
C GLU A 8 -9.54 20.51 -1.24
N VAL A 9 -8.58 19.82 -0.61
CA VAL A 9 -8.30 18.42 -0.95
C VAL A 9 -9.43 17.54 -0.46
N VAL A 10 -10.09 16.85 -1.38
CA VAL A 10 -11.17 15.92 -1.11
C VAL A 10 -10.72 14.52 -1.52
N PHE A 11 -10.77 13.60 -0.58
CA PHE A 11 -10.58 12.19 -0.90
C PHE A 11 -11.89 11.57 -1.38
N PHE A 12 -11.82 10.82 -2.48
CA PHE A 12 -12.93 10.06 -3.00
C PHE A 12 -12.48 8.62 -3.30
N SER A 13 -13.24 7.64 -2.82
CA SER A 13 -13.07 6.25 -3.17
C SER A 13 -14.30 5.72 -3.89
N SER A 14 -14.11 5.08 -5.03
CA SER A 14 -15.15 4.31 -5.72
C SER A 14 -15.30 2.89 -5.17
N ASN A 15 -14.39 2.47 -4.30
CA ASN A 15 -14.50 1.19 -3.61
C ASN A 15 -15.55 1.31 -2.49
N PRO A 16 -16.60 0.47 -2.48
CA PRO A 16 -17.60 0.50 -1.41
C PRO A 16 -17.04 0.07 -0.04
N ASN A 17 -15.91 -0.63 -0.02
CA ASN A 17 -15.20 -1.05 1.19
C ASN A 17 -13.74 -0.58 1.09
N PRO A 18 -13.45 0.72 1.26
CA PRO A 18 -12.09 1.21 1.22
C PRO A 18 -11.33 0.71 2.47
N SER A 19 -10.06 0.41 2.32
CA SER A 19 -9.15 0.22 3.45
C SER A 19 -8.67 1.58 3.97
N ASP A 20 -8.14 1.60 5.19
CA ASP A 20 -7.44 2.76 5.74
C ASP A 20 -6.39 3.29 4.76
N LYS A 21 -6.22 4.59 4.73
CA LYS A 21 -5.28 5.29 3.86
C LYS A 21 -4.47 6.31 4.65
N SER A 22 -3.19 6.37 4.36
CA SER A 22 -2.32 7.45 4.81
C SER A 22 -2.14 8.47 3.70
N PHE A 23 -2.25 9.74 4.07
CA PHE A 23 -1.98 10.87 3.18
C PHE A 23 -0.78 11.64 3.70
N SER A 24 0.10 12.01 2.81
CA SER A 24 1.18 12.93 3.12
C SER A 24 1.17 14.13 2.20
N PHE A 25 1.52 15.28 2.77
CA PHE A 25 1.81 16.52 2.04
C PHE A 25 3.28 16.81 2.22
N THR A 26 3.98 17.00 1.11
CA THR A 26 5.42 17.24 1.10
C THR A 26 5.72 18.54 0.36
N ILE A 27 6.67 19.32 0.88
CA ILE A 27 7.22 20.47 0.18
C ILE A 27 8.42 19.98 -0.63
N GLY A 28 8.28 19.94 -1.96
CA GLY A 28 9.32 19.45 -2.87
C GLY A 28 8.74 18.54 -3.95
N ASP A 29 9.63 17.85 -4.65
CA ASP A 29 9.34 16.98 -5.80
C ASP A 29 9.48 15.47 -5.48
N ALA A 30 9.76 15.13 -4.23
CA ALA A 30 9.83 13.75 -3.76
C ALA A 30 8.53 13.32 -3.07
N ASN A 31 8.18 12.05 -3.22
CA ASN A 31 7.09 11.43 -2.48
C ASN A 31 7.57 11.01 -1.09
N TYR A 32 6.81 11.31 -0.05
CA TYR A 32 7.14 10.99 1.33
C TYR A 32 6.35 9.79 1.81
N LEU A 33 7.04 8.82 2.40
CA LEU A 33 6.41 7.66 3.05
C LEU A 33 6.45 7.83 4.58
N PRO A 34 5.30 7.98 5.26
CA PRO A 34 5.26 8.22 6.70
C PRO A 34 5.79 7.06 7.55
N SER A 35 5.64 5.81 7.08
CA SER A 35 6.07 4.62 7.83
C SER A 35 7.60 4.51 7.96
N THR A 36 8.34 5.00 6.98
CA THR A 36 9.82 5.03 7.00
C THR A 36 10.37 6.39 7.40
N GLY A 37 9.63 7.46 7.12
CA GLY A 37 10.12 8.84 7.22
C GLY A 37 11.03 9.24 6.07
N HIS A 38 11.07 8.47 4.99
CA HIS A 38 11.94 8.67 3.85
C HIS A 38 11.21 9.27 2.65
N TYR A 39 11.99 9.73 1.67
CA TYR A 39 11.54 10.38 0.45
C TYR A 39 11.97 9.59 -0.77
N TYR A 40 11.11 9.49 -1.78
CA TYR A 40 11.29 8.63 -2.95
C TYR A 40 11.09 9.41 -4.24
N VAL A 41 12.03 9.28 -5.19
CA VAL A 41 11.99 9.94 -6.51
C VAL A 41 12.39 8.97 -7.60
N TYR A 42 11.59 8.88 -8.66
CA TYR A 42 11.99 8.19 -9.88
C TYR A 42 12.71 9.15 -10.83
N PHE A 43 13.88 8.75 -11.30
CA PHE A 43 14.64 9.47 -12.33
C PHE A 43 14.54 8.71 -13.64
N GLU A 44 13.90 9.32 -14.63
CA GLU A 44 13.86 8.77 -15.98
C GLU A 44 15.21 8.94 -16.67
N GLN A 45 15.82 7.83 -17.07
CA GLN A 45 17.06 7.82 -17.86
C GLN A 45 17.14 6.51 -18.65
N ILE A 46 16.71 6.55 -19.90
CA ILE A 46 16.66 5.39 -20.78
C ILE A 46 18.06 4.84 -21.03
N GLY A 47 18.23 3.52 -20.82
CA GLY A 47 19.48 2.80 -21.07
C GLY A 47 20.58 3.04 -20.03
N ILE A 48 20.25 3.65 -18.88
CA ILE A 48 21.22 3.74 -17.78
C ILE A 48 21.56 2.33 -17.25
N THR A 49 22.83 2.07 -16.99
CA THR A 49 23.25 0.82 -16.34
C THR A 49 22.99 0.88 -14.83
N TRP A 50 22.88 -0.27 -14.18
CA TRP A 50 22.67 -0.32 -12.74
C TRP A 50 23.80 0.40 -11.96
N ILE A 51 25.07 0.14 -12.34
CA ILE A 51 26.23 0.81 -11.70
C ILE A 51 26.17 2.34 -11.88
N GLN A 52 25.74 2.82 -13.07
CA GLN A 52 25.59 4.24 -13.31
C GLN A 52 24.42 4.83 -12.49
N ALA A 53 23.31 4.09 -12.36
CA ALA A 53 22.17 4.48 -11.55
C ALA A 53 22.55 4.56 -10.07
N GLN A 54 23.28 3.57 -9.55
CA GLN A 54 23.82 3.59 -8.18
C GLN A 54 24.68 4.83 -7.96
N GLN A 55 25.64 5.09 -8.83
CA GLN A 55 26.52 6.27 -8.71
C GLN A 55 25.74 7.59 -8.80
N ALA A 56 24.73 7.65 -9.68
CA ALA A 56 23.89 8.84 -9.80
C ALA A 56 23.05 9.07 -8.53
N ALA A 57 22.47 8.01 -7.97
CA ALA A 57 21.73 8.05 -6.72
C ALA A 57 22.63 8.50 -5.55
N GLU A 58 23.80 7.89 -5.37
CA GLU A 58 24.76 8.23 -4.31
C GLU A 58 25.28 9.68 -4.40
N ASN A 59 25.33 10.27 -5.60
CA ASN A 59 25.72 11.65 -5.82
C ASN A 59 24.54 12.63 -5.73
N SER A 60 23.32 12.14 -5.57
CA SER A 60 22.15 12.99 -5.43
C SER A 60 21.95 13.44 -3.97
N ASN A 61 21.25 14.55 -3.81
CA ASN A 61 20.98 15.11 -2.50
C ASN A 61 19.59 15.74 -2.46
N TYR A 62 18.83 15.44 -1.42
CA TYR A 62 17.51 16.02 -1.18
C TYR A 62 17.49 16.75 0.16
N TYR A 63 17.60 18.07 0.13
CA TYR A 63 17.67 18.94 1.33
C TYR A 63 18.69 18.54 2.39
N GLY A 64 19.81 17.95 1.97
CA GLY A 64 20.88 17.48 2.86
C GLY A 64 20.88 15.96 3.09
N LEU A 65 19.81 15.25 2.76
CA LEU A 65 19.76 13.80 2.76
C LEU A 65 20.56 13.23 1.60
N GLN A 66 21.38 12.21 1.86
CA GLN A 66 22.09 11.48 0.80
C GLN A 66 21.16 10.53 0.09
N GLY A 67 21.17 10.52 -1.25
CA GLY A 67 20.41 9.55 -2.03
C GLY A 67 21.13 8.20 -2.19
N TYR A 68 20.33 7.16 -2.44
CA TYR A 68 20.79 5.82 -2.81
C TYR A 68 19.70 5.12 -3.65
N LEU A 69 20.05 4.06 -4.39
CA LEU A 69 19.02 3.24 -5.03
C LEU A 69 18.12 2.63 -3.97
N VAL A 70 16.82 2.73 -4.16
CA VAL A 70 15.82 2.33 -3.17
C VAL A 70 16.03 0.90 -2.67
N THR A 71 15.88 0.72 -1.36
CA THR A 71 15.76 -0.58 -0.70
C THR A 71 14.31 -0.79 -0.28
N ILE A 72 13.73 -1.96 -0.53
CA ILE A 72 12.30 -2.19 -0.40
C ILE A 72 12.06 -3.27 0.65
N LEU A 73 11.66 -2.87 1.86
CA LEU A 73 11.50 -3.75 3.01
C LEU A 73 10.01 -3.99 3.38
N SER A 74 9.10 -3.27 2.72
CA SER A 74 7.66 -3.35 2.96
C SER A 74 6.86 -3.23 1.68
N GLU A 75 5.57 -3.59 1.75
CA GLU A 75 4.66 -3.41 0.63
C GLU A 75 4.39 -1.92 0.33
N GLU A 76 4.37 -1.07 1.36
CA GLU A 76 4.20 0.38 1.16
C GLU A 76 5.40 0.99 0.40
N GLU A 77 6.62 0.57 0.72
CA GLU A 77 7.82 1.00 -0.03
C GLU A 77 7.79 0.49 -1.46
N ASN A 78 7.35 -0.75 -1.66
CA ASN A 78 7.19 -1.30 -2.99
C ASN A 78 6.14 -0.52 -3.80
N GLN A 79 5.00 -0.22 -3.21
CA GLN A 79 3.95 0.53 -3.87
C GLN A 79 4.43 1.93 -4.29
N ILE A 80 5.01 2.71 -3.36
CA ILE A 80 5.46 4.08 -3.66
C ILE A 80 6.58 4.10 -4.70
N SER A 81 7.45 3.08 -4.73
CA SER A 81 8.52 2.94 -5.71
C SER A 81 8.00 2.53 -7.08
N ALA A 82 7.07 1.56 -7.11
CA ALA A 82 6.50 1.03 -8.34
C ALA A 82 5.59 2.04 -9.06
N GLU A 83 4.77 2.78 -8.34
CA GLU A 83 3.87 3.78 -8.91
C GLU A 83 4.61 4.91 -9.64
N GLN A 84 5.86 5.16 -9.29
CA GLN A 84 6.70 6.17 -9.93
C GLN A 84 7.44 5.63 -11.14
N ALA A 85 7.76 4.33 -11.19
CA ALA A 85 8.57 3.73 -12.23
C ALA A 85 7.83 3.67 -13.57
N GLY A 86 8.39 4.33 -14.58
CA GLY A 86 7.82 4.36 -15.94
C GLY A 86 8.19 3.16 -16.81
N GLY A 87 8.39 1.96 -16.23
CA GLY A 87 8.88 0.73 -16.84
C GLY A 87 10.04 0.14 -16.03
N ALA A 88 10.94 -0.62 -16.65
CA ALA A 88 12.09 -1.21 -15.96
C ALA A 88 12.94 -0.15 -15.24
N GLY A 89 12.78 -0.10 -13.90
CA GLY A 89 13.42 0.87 -13.01
C GLY A 89 14.36 0.19 -12.02
N TRP A 90 15.65 0.54 -12.02
CA TRP A 90 16.63 -0.06 -11.12
C TRP A 90 16.32 0.21 -9.65
N ILE A 91 16.56 -0.82 -8.82
CA ILE A 91 16.46 -0.79 -7.34
C ILE A 91 17.76 -1.31 -6.73
N GLY A 92 17.94 -1.16 -5.42
CA GLY A 92 19.22 -1.35 -4.72
C GLY A 92 19.61 -2.77 -4.38
N ALA A 93 19.03 -3.79 -5.04
CA ALA A 93 19.33 -5.20 -4.78
C ALA A 93 20.26 -5.82 -5.81
N SER A 94 21.15 -6.72 -5.32
CA SER A 94 22.07 -7.47 -6.15
C SER A 94 22.48 -8.80 -5.50
N ASP A 95 22.80 -9.81 -6.31
CA ASP A 95 23.45 -11.06 -5.90
C ASP A 95 24.83 -11.26 -6.53
N GLN A 96 25.41 -10.23 -7.13
CA GLN A 96 26.76 -10.23 -7.75
C GLN A 96 27.85 -10.83 -6.84
N GLY A 97 27.72 -10.72 -5.53
CA GLY A 97 28.70 -11.26 -4.59
C GLY A 97 28.70 -12.77 -4.52
N ILE A 98 27.55 -13.39 -4.45
CA ILE A 98 27.31 -14.84 -4.44
C ILE A 98 25.97 -15.09 -5.13
N GLU A 99 26.05 -15.73 -6.26
CA GLU A 99 24.94 -16.14 -7.11
C GLU A 99 23.78 -16.76 -6.32
N GLY A 100 22.56 -16.21 -6.54
CA GLY A 100 21.35 -16.60 -5.85
C GLY A 100 21.24 -16.11 -4.39
N ASN A 101 22.20 -15.31 -3.90
CA ASN A 101 22.12 -14.69 -2.58
C ASN A 101 21.86 -13.19 -2.71
N TRP A 102 20.59 -12.83 -2.81
CA TRP A 102 20.14 -11.46 -3.01
C TRP A 102 20.24 -10.63 -1.74
N ASN A 103 20.92 -9.50 -1.84
CA ASN A 103 21.09 -8.54 -0.76
C ASN A 103 20.67 -7.14 -1.20
N TRP A 104 20.13 -6.37 -0.29
CA TRP A 104 20.07 -4.92 -0.41
C TRP A 104 21.47 -4.39 -0.18
N ILE A 105 22.11 -3.83 -1.21
CA ILE A 105 23.52 -3.41 -1.15
C ILE A 105 23.71 -1.90 -1.24
N THR A 106 22.64 -1.15 -1.19
CA THR A 106 22.61 0.32 -1.18
C THR A 106 21.97 0.82 0.10
N GLY A 107 22.01 2.12 0.34
CA GLY A 107 21.37 2.72 1.49
C GLY A 107 21.90 2.26 2.85
N PRO A 108 21.13 2.46 3.92
CA PRO A 108 21.44 1.96 5.26
C PRO A 108 21.63 0.44 5.29
N GLU A 109 20.81 -0.30 4.54
CA GLU A 109 20.84 -1.76 4.40
C GLU A 109 22.17 -2.23 3.79
N GLY A 110 22.72 -1.44 2.86
CA GLY A 110 24.03 -1.73 2.26
C GLY A 110 25.19 -1.66 3.23
N LEU A 111 25.03 -0.97 4.36
CA LEU A 111 26.05 -0.88 5.42
C LEU A 111 26.02 -2.08 6.37
N GLU A 112 24.95 -2.87 6.34
CA GLU A 112 24.81 -4.06 7.18
C GLU A 112 25.84 -5.15 6.83
N ASN A 113 26.06 -6.08 7.78
CA ASN A 113 26.98 -7.20 7.61
C ASN A 113 28.38 -6.78 7.18
N ALA A 114 28.92 -5.70 7.76
CA ALA A 114 30.22 -5.10 7.42
C ALA A 114 30.32 -4.60 5.97
N GLY A 115 29.19 -4.11 5.41
CA GLY A 115 29.11 -3.52 4.08
C GLY A 115 28.87 -4.54 2.95
N THR A 116 28.46 -5.75 3.29
CA THR A 116 28.03 -6.75 2.28
C THR A 116 26.53 -6.72 2.01
N GLY A 117 25.81 -5.88 2.72
CA GLY A 117 24.39 -5.67 2.55
C GLY A 117 23.49 -6.53 3.43
N LEU A 118 22.19 -6.26 3.39
CA LEU A 118 21.14 -6.96 4.11
C LEU A 118 20.58 -8.11 3.27
N PRO A 119 20.79 -9.41 3.62
CA PRO A 119 20.24 -10.52 2.89
C PRO A 119 18.71 -10.55 2.98
N PHE A 120 18.00 -10.70 1.85
CA PHE A 120 16.54 -10.79 1.86
C PHE A 120 15.97 -12.00 1.09
N TRP A 121 16.73 -12.56 0.12
CA TRP A 121 16.26 -13.69 -0.68
C TRP A 121 17.40 -14.67 -0.99
N VAL A 122 17.08 -15.97 -1.07
CA VAL A 122 18.03 -17.04 -1.46
C VAL A 122 17.41 -17.94 -2.51
N GLY A 123 18.18 -18.24 -3.55
CA GLY A 123 17.80 -19.10 -4.66
C GLY A 123 17.14 -18.35 -5.81
N GLN A 124 16.67 -19.11 -6.78
CA GLN A 124 15.86 -18.62 -7.89
C GLN A 124 14.40 -18.38 -7.43
N GLY A 125 13.49 -18.21 -8.37
CA GLY A 125 12.07 -17.98 -8.07
C GLY A 125 11.43 -19.04 -7.16
N PRO A 126 10.27 -18.74 -6.56
CA PRO A 126 9.62 -19.63 -5.59
C PRO A 126 9.33 -21.03 -6.14
N GLU A 127 9.03 -21.15 -7.43
CA GLU A 127 8.74 -22.43 -8.09
C GLU A 127 9.95 -23.38 -8.17
N THR A 128 11.14 -22.82 -8.04
CA THR A 128 12.41 -23.57 -8.07
C THR A 128 13.06 -23.72 -6.70
N GLY A 129 12.33 -23.32 -5.63
CA GLY A 129 12.74 -23.49 -4.25
C GLY A 129 13.46 -22.29 -3.64
N GLY A 130 13.45 -21.14 -4.31
CA GLY A 130 13.88 -19.87 -3.72
C GLY A 130 12.88 -19.35 -2.67
N GLY A 131 13.37 -18.53 -1.75
CA GLY A 131 12.54 -18.00 -0.69
C GLY A 131 13.19 -16.86 0.11
N PRO A 132 12.34 -16.11 0.85
CA PRO A 132 12.80 -14.99 1.65
C PRO A 132 13.67 -15.44 2.83
N VAL A 133 14.72 -14.68 3.10
CA VAL A 133 15.57 -14.87 4.28
C VAL A 133 14.83 -14.30 5.49
N ASN A 134 14.63 -15.12 6.53
CA ASN A 134 13.99 -14.71 7.79
C ASN A 134 12.62 -14.02 7.64
N GLY A 135 11.88 -14.29 6.56
CA GLY A 135 10.58 -13.67 6.31
C GLY A 135 10.66 -12.23 5.83
N MET A 136 11.82 -11.80 5.32
CA MET A 136 11.97 -10.47 4.70
C MET A 136 10.99 -10.27 3.55
N TYR A 137 10.56 -9.04 3.35
CA TYR A 137 9.69 -8.68 2.23
C TYR A 137 10.39 -8.94 0.89
N SER A 138 9.64 -9.44 -0.08
CA SER A 138 10.09 -9.61 -1.47
C SER A 138 8.89 -9.62 -2.41
N ASN A 139 9.04 -9.08 -3.61
CA ASN A 139 7.97 -9.00 -4.60
C ASN A 139 8.45 -9.40 -5.99
N TRP A 140 9.19 -10.51 -6.07
CA TRP A 140 9.62 -11.06 -7.35
C TRP A 140 8.43 -11.40 -8.25
N ASN A 141 8.55 -11.16 -9.57
CA ASN A 141 7.52 -11.52 -10.53
C ASN A 141 7.32 -13.05 -10.56
N ASN A 142 6.05 -13.48 -10.66
CA ASN A 142 5.70 -14.90 -10.63
C ASN A 142 5.53 -15.52 -12.03
N ASN A 143 5.37 -14.68 -13.07
CA ASN A 143 5.20 -15.15 -14.45
C ASN A 143 5.76 -14.14 -15.46
N PRO A 144 6.99 -14.37 -15.97
CA PRO A 144 7.92 -15.46 -15.61
C PRO A 144 8.27 -15.43 -14.12
N SER A 145 8.67 -16.60 -13.58
CA SER A 145 9.08 -16.70 -12.16
C SER A 145 10.51 -16.17 -12.01
N GLU A 146 10.66 -15.14 -11.16
CA GLU A 146 11.90 -14.42 -10.91
C GLU A 146 12.36 -14.58 -9.45
N PRO A 147 13.65 -14.39 -9.15
CA PRO A 147 14.78 -14.23 -10.11
C PRO A 147 15.05 -15.52 -10.87
N ASN A 148 15.39 -15.46 -12.16
CA ASN A 148 15.46 -16.65 -13.00
C ASN A 148 16.85 -16.98 -13.54
N GLN A 149 17.82 -16.08 -13.45
CA GLN A 149 19.18 -16.27 -13.91
C GLN A 149 19.27 -16.61 -15.43
N ALA A 150 18.57 -15.87 -16.26
CA ALA A 150 18.63 -16.04 -17.71
C ALA A 150 19.96 -15.54 -18.33
N GLY A 151 21.06 -15.75 -17.64
CA GLY A 151 22.41 -15.31 -17.98
C GLY A 151 23.18 -14.89 -16.73
N ASP A 152 23.88 -13.78 -16.78
CA ASP A 152 24.61 -13.15 -15.69
C ASP A 152 23.78 -11.94 -15.21
N GLU A 153 22.66 -12.22 -14.53
CA GLU A 153 21.63 -11.23 -14.16
C GLU A 153 21.68 -10.90 -12.67
N ASP A 154 22.62 -10.06 -12.30
CA ASP A 154 22.98 -9.75 -10.91
C ASP A 154 22.19 -8.58 -10.29
N TYR A 155 21.30 -7.92 -11.01
CA TYR A 155 20.73 -6.63 -10.56
C TYR A 155 19.22 -6.58 -10.67
N ALA A 156 18.57 -6.23 -9.58
CA ALA A 156 17.11 -6.15 -9.53
C ALA A 156 16.56 -4.84 -10.08
N HIS A 157 15.40 -4.93 -10.68
CA HIS A 157 14.62 -3.80 -11.17
C HIS A 157 13.12 -4.01 -10.97
N ILE A 158 12.35 -2.92 -10.93
CA ILE A 158 10.88 -2.97 -11.03
C ILE A 158 10.53 -3.36 -12.46
N THR A 159 9.67 -4.34 -12.62
CA THR A 159 9.28 -4.93 -13.91
C THR A 159 8.42 -3.94 -14.73
N ASP A 160 8.59 -3.96 -16.04
CA ASP A 160 7.68 -3.26 -16.96
C ASP A 160 6.31 -3.96 -16.99
N ASP A 161 5.22 -3.20 -16.92
CA ASP A 161 3.83 -3.69 -16.84
C ASP A 161 3.42 -4.60 -18.01
N SER A 162 4.15 -4.53 -19.12
CA SER A 162 3.87 -5.37 -20.30
C SER A 162 4.36 -6.82 -20.17
N ILE A 163 5.22 -7.10 -19.18
CA ILE A 163 5.85 -8.43 -19.01
C ILE A 163 5.69 -9.02 -17.61
N GLY A 164 5.19 -8.27 -16.64
CA GLY A 164 5.03 -8.71 -15.26
C GLY A 164 3.88 -8.03 -14.55
N LEU A 165 3.70 -8.41 -13.29
CA LEU A 165 2.75 -7.72 -12.43
C LEU A 165 3.29 -6.34 -12.07
N VAL A 166 2.42 -5.34 -12.05
CA VAL A 166 2.77 -3.97 -11.63
C VAL A 166 3.44 -4.01 -10.26
N GLY A 167 4.64 -3.41 -10.19
CA GLY A 167 5.43 -3.35 -8.96
C GLY A 167 6.20 -4.61 -8.61
N SER A 168 6.09 -5.70 -9.37
CA SER A 168 6.94 -6.87 -9.17
C SER A 168 8.38 -6.61 -9.62
N TRP A 169 9.30 -7.48 -9.18
CA TRP A 169 10.73 -7.35 -9.49
C TRP A 169 11.21 -8.45 -10.43
N ASN A 170 12.25 -8.13 -11.19
CA ASN A 170 12.97 -9.05 -12.06
C ASN A 170 14.47 -8.76 -11.92
N ASP A 171 15.30 -9.73 -12.30
CA ASP A 171 16.74 -9.59 -12.39
C ASP A 171 17.19 -9.32 -13.84
N LEU A 172 18.22 -8.53 -14.00
CA LEU A 172 18.86 -8.23 -15.29
C LEU A 172 20.37 -8.11 -15.13
N THR A 173 21.07 -8.25 -16.28
CA THR A 173 22.47 -7.85 -16.38
C THR A 173 22.61 -6.36 -16.08
N ASN A 174 23.82 -5.90 -15.72
CA ASN A 174 24.10 -4.48 -15.44
C ASN A 174 23.59 -3.50 -16.52
N THR A 175 23.50 -3.91 -17.76
CA THR A 175 23.05 -3.04 -18.86
C THR A 175 21.57 -3.20 -19.20
N GLY A 176 20.93 -4.25 -18.74
CA GLY A 176 19.63 -4.66 -19.24
C GLY A 176 19.62 -4.88 -20.76
N ALA A 177 18.44 -4.89 -21.36
CA ALA A 177 18.29 -4.98 -22.81
C ALA A 177 18.48 -3.60 -23.50
N SER A 178 18.86 -3.61 -24.76
CA SER A 178 19.04 -2.39 -25.54
C SER A 178 17.71 -1.77 -26.01
N SER A 179 16.60 -2.50 -25.92
CA SER A 179 15.26 -2.05 -26.30
C SER A 179 14.19 -2.96 -25.70
N GLY A 180 12.91 -2.52 -25.76
CA GLY A 180 11.77 -3.28 -25.28
C GLY A 180 11.55 -3.18 -23.77
N PRO A 181 10.76 -4.10 -23.19
CA PRO A 181 10.35 -4.02 -21.80
C PRO A 181 11.48 -4.24 -20.78
N TYR A 182 12.53 -4.93 -21.17
CA TYR A 182 13.74 -5.14 -20.35
C TYR A 182 14.81 -4.05 -20.55
N GLN A 183 14.51 -3.02 -21.34
CA GLN A 183 15.38 -1.86 -21.43
C GLN A 183 15.18 -0.99 -20.18
N PRO A 184 16.26 -0.67 -19.43
CA PRO A 184 16.14 0.24 -18.31
C PRO A 184 15.55 1.59 -18.73
N LYS A 185 14.52 2.05 -18.04
CA LYS A 185 13.85 3.33 -18.26
C LYS A 185 14.32 4.39 -17.27
N GLY A 186 14.85 3.96 -16.14
CA GLY A 186 15.30 4.83 -15.07
C GLY A 186 15.63 4.07 -13.81
N TYR A 187 15.56 4.75 -12.69
CA TYR A 187 15.87 4.21 -11.38
C TYR A 187 15.12 4.96 -10.28
N VAL A 188 14.85 4.29 -9.16
CA VAL A 188 14.24 4.89 -7.99
C VAL A 188 15.31 5.25 -6.97
N VAL A 189 15.31 6.49 -6.52
CA VAL A 189 16.20 6.99 -5.47
C VAL A 189 15.39 7.18 -4.19
N GLU A 190 15.94 6.69 -3.12
CA GLU A 190 15.47 6.89 -1.76
C GLU A 190 16.41 7.84 -1.03
N TYR A 191 15.84 8.69 -0.17
CA TYR A 191 16.54 9.64 0.68
C TYR A 191 16.07 9.52 2.12
N GLY A 192 16.98 9.30 3.03
CA GLY A 192 16.73 9.16 4.47
C GLY A 192 17.41 7.93 5.06
N GLY A 193 17.63 7.93 6.37
CA GLY A 193 18.22 6.81 7.11
C GLY A 193 19.73 6.68 7.00
N MET A 194 20.40 7.44 6.14
CA MET A 194 21.87 7.38 6.06
C MET A 194 22.53 8.00 7.28
N PRO A 195 23.65 7.44 7.77
CA PRO A 195 24.38 8.02 8.89
C PRO A 195 24.82 9.46 8.61
N GLY A 196 24.33 10.39 9.41
CA GLY A 196 24.63 11.82 9.29
C GLY A 196 23.61 12.64 8.52
N ASP A 197 22.55 12.03 8.03
CA ASP A 197 21.42 12.73 7.45
C ASP A 197 20.79 13.71 8.46
N PRO A 198 20.39 14.91 8.04
CA PRO A 198 19.66 15.85 8.88
C PRO A 198 18.22 15.39 9.09
N GLU A 199 17.62 15.76 10.20
CA GLU A 199 16.17 15.66 10.37
C GLU A 199 15.48 16.72 9.49
N LEU A 200 14.53 16.28 8.64
CA LEU A 200 13.72 17.17 7.81
C LEU A 200 12.30 17.29 8.35
N ASN A 201 11.74 18.47 8.23
CA ASN A 201 10.35 18.76 8.54
C ASN A 201 9.67 19.39 7.31
N LEU A 202 9.66 18.65 6.20
CA LEU A 202 9.10 19.06 4.92
C LEU A 202 7.75 18.42 4.63
N SER A 203 7.35 17.46 5.46
CA SER A 203 6.16 16.64 5.22
C SER A 203 5.28 16.57 6.46
N SER A 204 3.99 16.42 6.22
CA SER A 204 3.00 16.13 7.24
C SER A 204 2.08 15.03 6.73
N SER A 205 1.67 14.13 7.60
CA SER A 205 0.80 13.01 7.23
C SER A 205 -0.44 12.97 8.13
N THR A 206 -1.49 12.40 7.59
CA THR A 206 -2.72 12.06 8.32
C THR A 206 -3.26 10.74 7.83
N ASN A 207 -3.99 10.03 8.69
CA ASN A 207 -4.65 8.79 8.35
C ASN A 207 -6.14 9.04 8.16
N LEU A 208 -6.71 8.43 7.15
CA LEU A 208 -8.15 8.30 6.96
C LEU A 208 -8.51 6.84 7.24
N SER A 209 -9.29 6.62 8.29
CA SER A 209 -9.82 5.30 8.59
C SER A 209 -11.01 4.99 7.68
N ALA A 210 -11.07 3.75 7.22
CA ALA A 210 -12.26 3.26 6.53
C ALA A 210 -13.47 3.31 7.49
N PRO A 211 -14.68 3.58 6.98
CA PRO A 211 -15.87 3.45 7.81
C PRO A 211 -16.06 1.99 8.25
N PRO A 212 -16.58 1.75 9.47
CA PRO A 212 -16.87 0.39 9.91
C PRO A 212 -17.81 -0.35 8.96
N THR A 213 -17.57 -1.65 8.77
CA THR A 213 -18.41 -2.51 7.94
C THR A 213 -19.58 -3.04 8.76
N VAL A 214 -20.80 -2.85 8.27
CA VAL A 214 -22.00 -3.38 8.93
C VAL A 214 -22.41 -4.72 8.31
N THR A 215 -22.61 -5.70 9.16
CA THR A 215 -23.18 -7.01 8.82
C THR A 215 -24.59 -7.12 9.36
N VAL A 216 -25.55 -7.51 8.51
CA VAL A 216 -26.93 -7.75 8.89
C VAL A 216 -27.27 -9.24 8.78
N GLU A 217 -27.96 -9.78 9.76
CA GLU A 217 -28.46 -11.14 9.70
C GLU A 217 -29.86 -11.15 9.08
N PRO A 218 -30.12 -12.06 8.10
CA PRO A 218 -31.44 -12.14 7.50
C PRO A 218 -32.47 -12.58 8.54
N PHE A 219 -33.57 -11.81 8.62
CA PHE A 219 -34.66 -12.11 9.54
C PHE A 219 -35.80 -12.85 8.83
N PHE A 220 -36.23 -13.95 9.45
CA PHE A 220 -37.41 -14.70 9.04
C PHE A 220 -38.42 -14.75 10.20
N GLY A 221 -39.43 -13.87 10.14
CA GLY A 221 -40.49 -13.83 11.12
C GLY A 221 -41.38 -15.09 11.08
N VAL A 222 -41.88 -15.52 12.27
CA VAL A 222 -42.95 -16.53 12.39
C VAL A 222 -44.13 -15.88 13.12
N ASP A 223 -45.32 -16.30 12.76
CA ASP A 223 -46.58 -15.79 13.32
C ASP A 223 -46.54 -15.58 14.84
N CYS A 224 -46.90 -14.37 15.31
CA CYS A 224 -47.08 -14.03 16.71
C CYS A 224 -45.85 -14.10 17.63
N ALA A 225 -44.64 -14.10 17.10
CA ALA A 225 -43.41 -14.05 17.91
C ALA A 225 -42.92 -12.60 18.10
N LEU A 226 -42.21 -12.37 19.20
CA LEU A 226 -41.41 -11.17 19.35
C LEU A 226 -40.31 -11.19 18.22
N ILE A 227 -40.31 -10.12 17.45
CA ILE A 227 -39.33 -9.96 16.37
C ILE A 227 -38.05 -9.42 17.01
N SER A 228 -36.95 -10.13 16.82
CA SER A 228 -35.61 -9.64 17.13
C SER A 228 -34.76 -9.66 15.86
N MET A 229 -34.26 -8.52 15.45
CA MET A 229 -33.39 -8.35 14.31
C MET A 229 -31.98 -8.12 14.80
N SER A 230 -30.99 -8.67 14.08
CA SER A 230 -29.58 -8.57 14.47
C SER A 230 -28.75 -7.92 13.38
N ALA A 231 -27.92 -6.98 13.80
CA ALA A 231 -26.88 -6.37 12.98
C ALA A 231 -25.67 -6.04 13.85
N SER A 232 -24.48 -6.06 13.26
CA SER A 232 -23.26 -5.71 13.96
C SER A 232 -22.32 -4.92 13.03
N SER A 233 -21.46 -4.11 13.62
CA SER A 233 -20.33 -3.51 12.91
C SER A 233 -19.04 -4.23 13.29
N ASP A 234 -17.99 -4.03 12.51
CA ASP A 234 -16.62 -4.43 12.85
C ASP A 234 -15.89 -3.39 13.72
N ASP A 235 -16.61 -2.42 14.22
CA ASP A 235 -16.18 -1.43 15.19
C ASP A 235 -15.87 -2.07 16.56
N GLU A 236 -15.17 -1.34 17.45
CA GLU A 236 -14.63 -1.83 18.72
C GLU A 236 -15.71 -2.47 19.64
N ASP A 237 -16.94 -1.93 19.68
CA ASP A 237 -18.05 -2.48 20.47
C ASP A 237 -19.04 -3.33 19.66
N GLY A 238 -18.88 -3.40 18.34
CA GLY A 238 -19.71 -4.17 17.43
C GLY A 238 -21.17 -3.69 17.29
N SER A 239 -21.53 -2.56 17.87
CA SER A 239 -22.90 -2.04 17.89
C SER A 239 -23.22 -1.19 16.67
N VAL A 240 -24.51 -1.04 16.37
CA VAL A 240 -25.01 -0.19 15.27
C VAL A 240 -26.18 0.67 15.76
N TYR A 241 -26.39 1.81 15.11
CA TYR A 241 -27.57 2.65 15.25
C TYR A 241 -28.68 2.14 14.33
N TRP A 242 -29.91 2.08 14.86
CA TRP A 242 -31.12 1.64 14.15
C TRP A 242 -32.02 2.81 13.84
N PHE A 243 -32.63 2.81 12.67
CA PHE A 243 -33.48 3.91 12.17
C PHE A 243 -34.75 3.37 11.51
N GLU A 244 -35.80 4.19 11.50
CA GLU A 244 -37.08 3.92 10.78
C GLU A 244 -37.05 4.44 9.34
N ALA A 245 -35.99 5.13 8.92
CA ALA A 245 -35.88 5.71 7.57
C ALA A 245 -34.49 5.50 6.98
N GLU A 246 -34.45 5.34 5.65
CA GLU A 246 -33.20 5.22 4.88
C GLU A 246 -32.29 6.44 5.08
N ASN A 247 -32.89 7.65 5.11
CA ASN A 247 -32.15 8.90 5.23
C ASN A 247 -32.83 9.82 6.26
N GLY A 248 -32.01 10.55 7.01
CA GLY A 248 -32.49 11.47 8.04
C GLY A 248 -33.15 10.75 9.22
N GLY A 249 -33.76 11.51 10.10
CA GLY A 249 -34.42 11.02 11.34
C GLY A 249 -33.41 10.65 12.43
N ASP A 250 -33.85 10.61 13.66
CA ASP A 250 -33.04 10.22 14.81
C ASP A 250 -32.95 8.70 14.90
N SER A 251 -31.87 8.19 15.52
CA SER A 251 -31.74 6.77 15.82
C SER A 251 -32.79 6.35 16.87
N ILE A 252 -33.42 5.19 16.65
CA ILE A 252 -34.42 4.63 17.54
C ILE A 252 -33.83 3.65 18.57
N PHE A 253 -32.63 3.11 18.27
CA PHE A 253 -31.92 2.16 19.12
C PHE A 253 -30.44 2.14 18.79
N TYR A 254 -29.62 1.77 19.78
CA TYR A 254 -28.19 1.47 19.61
C TYR A 254 -27.86 0.11 20.23
N GLY A 255 -27.25 -0.76 19.47
CA GLY A 255 -26.86 -2.11 19.88
C GLY A 255 -26.93 -3.12 18.75
N THR A 256 -26.56 -4.37 19.05
CA THR A 256 -26.47 -5.47 18.07
C THR A 256 -27.77 -6.21 17.80
N SER A 257 -28.79 -6.03 18.66
CA SER A 257 -30.09 -6.70 18.54
C SER A 257 -31.21 -5.73 18.86
N PHE A 258 -32.14 -5.54 17.94
CA PHE A 258 -33.25 -4.63 18.04
C PHE A 258 -34.60 -5.39 18.03
N GLU A 259 -35.46 -5.05 19.01
CA GLU A 259 -36.80 -5.62 19.16
C GLU A 259 -37.84 -4.50 18.98
N PRO A 260 -38.48 -4.37 17.80
CA PRO A 260 -39.46 -3.31 17.54
C PRO A 260 -40.80 -3.51 18.32
N GLY A 261 -40.91 -4.59 19.09
CA GLY A 261 -42.12 -4.97 19.78
C GLY A 261 -43.06 -5.82 18.95
N THR A 262 -44.35 -5.82 19.29
CA THR A 262 -45.37 -6.59 18.56
C THR A 262 -45.78 -5.83 17.31
N LEU A 263 -45.45 -6.33 16.14
CA LEU A 263 -45.89 -5.80 14.87
C LEU A 263 -47.16 -6.51 14.39
N GLU A 264 -48.03 -5.79 13.69
CA GLU A 264 -49.14 -6.40 12.95
C GLU A 264 -48.59 -7.09 11.66
N ALA A 265 -49.41 -7.96 11.06
CA ALA A 265 -49.00 -8.59 9.80
C ALA A 265 -48.75 -7.52 8.71
N GLY A 266 -47.55 -7.48 8.17
CA GLY A 266 -47.12 -6.50 7.17
C GLY A 266 -45.63 -6.54 6.91
N ASN A 267 -45.17 -5.75 5.96
CA ASN A 267 -43.75 -5.58 5.68
C ASN A 267 -43.25 -4.32 6.37
N TYR A 268 -42.16 -4.46 7.10
CA TYR A 268 -41.51 -3.38 7.82
C TYR A 268 -40.06 -3.30 7.37
N SER A 269 -39.55 -2.09 7.22
CA SER A 269 -38.12 -1.85 6.93
C SER A 269 -37.53 -1.02 8.05
N TYR A 270 -36.34 -1.45 8.47
CA TYR A 270 -35.46 -0.71 9.38
C TYR A 270 -34.10 -0.56 8.72
N TRP A 271 -33.38 0.45 9.11
CA TRP A 271 -32.06 0.74 8.55
C TRP A 271 -31.04 0.81 9.67
N VAL A 272 -29.84 0.35 9.36
CA VAL A 272 -28.73 0.34 10.32
C VAL A 272 -27.52 1.10 9.78
N SER A 273 -26.77 1.72 10.68
CA SER A 273 -25.54 2.46 10.40
C SER A 273 -24.58 2.30 11.57
N PRO A 274 -23.26 2.25 11.35
CA PRO A 274 -22.27 2.35 12.42
C PRO A 274 -22.19 3.77 12.99
N PHE A 275 -22.80 4.77 12.30
CA PHE A 275 -22.78 6.19 12.68
C PHE A 275 -24.15 6.67 13.13
N GLU A 276 -24.16 7.56 14.12
CA GLU A 276 -25.35 8.34 14.46
C GLU A 276 -25.66 9.35 13.33
N ASN A 277 -26.90 9.82 13.29
CA ASN A 277 -27.33 10.79 12.28
C ASN A 277 -26.52 12.09 12.35
N GLY A 278 -25.93 12.52 11.24
CA GLY A 278 -25.09 13.71 11.13
C GLY A 278 -23.61 13.51 11.43
N GLU A 279 -23.17 12.32 11.84
CA GLU A 279 -21.73 12.03 12.01
C GLU A 279 -21.05 11.70 10.67
N CYS A 280 -21.77 11.02 9.76
CA CYS A 280 -21.28 10.72 8.43
C CYS A 280 -22.43 10.78 7.40
N ASP A 281 -22.66 11.95 6.83
CA ASP A 281 -23.78 12.20 5.91
C ASP A 281 -23.68 11.43 4.58
N THR A 282 -22.52 10.91 4.24
CA THR A 282 -22.27 10.14 3.00
C THR A 282 -22.40 8.63 3.19
N TYR A 283 -22.57 8.15 4.43
CA TYR A 283 -22.75 6.74 4.68
C TYR A 283 -24.18 6.29 4.36
N ASN A 284 -24.31 5.31 3.45
CA ASN A 284 -25.61 4.72 3.12
C ASN A 284 -26.01 3.70 4.19
N ARG A 285 -27.14 3.91 4.85
CA ARG A 285 -27.71 2.94 5.79
C ARG A 285 -28.05 1.64 5.08
N ILE A 286 -27.91 0.53 5.77
CA ILE A 286 -28.24 -0.80 5.25
C ILE A 286 -29.65 -1.17 5.69
N GLU A 287 -30.52 -1.56 4.75
CA GLU A 287 -31.89 -1.98 5.02
C GLU A 287 -31.97 -3.38 5.60
N ILE A 288 -32.80 -3.56 6.62
CA ILE A 288 -33.23 -4.85 7.15
C ILE A 288 -34.75 -4.92 7.01
N GLN A 289 -35.24 -5.95 6.34
CA GLN A 289 -36.67 -6.18 6.13
C GLN A 289 -37.19 -7.21 7.11
N ALA A 290 -38.31 -6.88 7.77
CA ALA A 290 -39.12 -7.82 8.57
C ALA A 290 -40.46 -8.04 7.82
N VAL A 291 -40.76 -9.29 7.49
CA VAL A 291 -41.93 -9.71 6.68
C VAL A 291 -42.83 -10.62 7.50
#